data_08f187b06589b8cb34b04ae231294088
#
_entry.id   08f187b06589b8cb34b04ae231294088
#
_cell.length_a   1.000
_cell.length_b   1.000
_cell.length_c   1.000
_cell.angle_alpha   90.00
_cell.angle_beta   90.00
_cell.angle_gamma   90.00
#
_symmetry.space_group_name_H-M   'P 1'
#
loop_
_entity.id
_entity.type
_entity.pdbx_description
1 polymer ?
#
loop_
_entity_poly.entity_id
_entity_poly.type
_entity_poly.pdbx_seq_one_letter_code
_entity_poly.pdbx_strand_id
1 'polypeptide(L)'
;MWTVTHGQILTLDNLMLRGRPLANHCCLCCNNVESVDHLLFLCPIAHTLWMYMIRLFGIKCVMLGSIVDLLFCWYHWLGKHSSDIWDLVPGYLMWTIWTERNRRSFEDEGKTVVQLLEFCQRTLSDWSRYWGYSDSSTLLDFLSSIRID
;
A
#
# COMPACT_ATOMS: atom_id res chain seq x y z
N MET A 1 3.97 2.32 10.38
CA MET A 1 3.03 3.44 10.21
C MET A 1 3.51 4.75 10.81
N TRP A 2 4.04 4.79 12.03
CA TRP A 2 4.52 6.03 12.68
C TRP A 2 5.49 6.86 11.82
N THR A 3 6.49 6.23 11.19
CA THR A 3 7.45 6.92 10.30
C THR A 3 6.81 7.53 9.06
N VAL A 4 5.74 6.94 8.55
CA VAL A 4 4.99 7.46 7.40
C VAL A 4 4.21 8.70 7.78
N THR A 5 3.48 8.65 8.90
CA THR A 5 2.67 9.78 9.38
C THR A 5 3.49 11.00 9.77
N HIS A 6 4.78 10.80 10.09
CA HIS A 6 5.73 11.89 10.39
C HIS A 6 6.63 12.24 9.21
N GLY A 7 6.38 11.69 8.01
CA GLY A 7 7.17 11.97 6.81
C GLY A 7 8.65 11.59 6.90
N GLN A 8 8.98 10.60 7.75
CA GLN A 8 10.39 10.25 8.07
C GLN A 8 10.93 9.04 7.31
N ILE A 9 10.17 8.48 6.37
CA ILE A 9 10.71 7.41 5.53
C ILE A 9 11.76 7.97 4.57
N LEU A 10 12.73 7.13 4.20
CA LEU A 10 13.88 7.53 3.37
C LEU A 10 13.52 7.58 1.88
N THR A 11 12.56 8.40 1.51
CA THR A 11 12.28 8.78 0.12
C THR A 11 13.37 9.68 -0.43
N LEU A 12 13.47 9.79 -1.76
CA LEU A 12 14.54 10.58 -2.39
C LEU A 12 14.47 12.06 -2.01
N ASP A 13 13.29 12.64 -1.87
CA ASP A 13 13.12 14.01 -1.38
C ASP A 13 13.67 14.19 0.05
N ASN A 14 13.37 13.25 0.95
CA ASN A 14 13.90 13.27 2.32
C ASN A 14 15.43 13.07 2.38
N LEU A 15 15.98 12.27 1.48
CA LEU A 15 17.43 12.12 1.35
C LEU A 15 18.10 13.38 0.81
N MET A 16 17.47 14.06 -0.13
CA MET A 16 17.94 15.37 -0.65
C MET A 16 17.93 16.44 0.44
N LEU A 17 16.87 16.51 1.25
CA LEU A 17 16.79 17.41 2.41
C LEU A 17 17.90 17.15 3.45
N ARG A 18 18.40 15.92 3.51
CA ARG A 18 19.56 15.54 4.35
C ARG A 18 20.92 15.77 3.69
N GLY A 19 20.94 16.55 2.60
CA GLY A 19 22.17 16.98 1.91
C GLY A 19 22.77 15.97 0.93
N ARG A 20 21.99 14.97 0.48
CA ARG A 20 22.43 14.04 -0.57
C ARG A 20 21.95 14.51 -1.93
N PRO A 21 22.84 14.89 -2.89
CA PRO A 21 22.47 15.25 -4.25
C PRO A 21 22.10 13.98 -5.01
N LEU A 22 20.81 13.71 -5.16
CA LEU A 22 20.28 12.55 -5.88
C LEU A 22 19.33 13.05 -6.97
N ALA A 23 19.33 12.37 -8.12
CA ALA A 23 18.28 12.58 -9.11
C ALA A 23 16.95 12.07 -8.53
N ASN A 24 15.98 12.96 -8.35
CA ASN A 24 14.72 12.62 -7.70
C ASN A 24 13.67 12.18 -8.73
N HIS A 25 13.63 10.90 -9.02
CA HIS A 25 12.60 10.25 -9.82
C HIS A 25 12.01 9.05 -9.10
N CYS A 26 10.69 8.98 -9.04
CA CYS A 26 9.99 7.80 -8.54
C CYS A 26 10.34 6.57 -9.38
N CYS A 27 11.02 5.59 -8.81
CA CYS A 27 11.42 4.37 -9.52
C CYS A 27 10.24 3.43 -9.85
N LEU A 28 9.05 3.68 -9.29
CA LEU A 28 7.86 2.89 -9.63
C LEU A 28 7.25 3.35 -10.96
N CYS A 29 6.99 4.65 -11.13
CA CYS A 29 6.34 5.17 -12.33
C CYS A 29 7.30 5.87 -13.31
N CYS A 30 8.52 6.21 -12.89
CA CYS A 30 9.55 6.92 -13.66
C CYS A 30 9.13 8.29 -14.20
N ASN A 31 8.00 8.84 -13.77
CA ASN A 31 7.42 10.06 -14.34
C ASN A 31 7.44 11.27 -13.40
N ASN A 32 7.47 11.05 -12.10
CA ASN A 32 7.32 12.12 -11.11
C ASN A 32 8.44 12.08 -10.08
N VAL A 33 8.57 13.18 -9.36
CA VAL A 33 9.44 13.31 -8.19
C VAL A 33 8.95 12.34 -7.09
N GLU A 34 9.88 11.64 -6.44
CA GLU A 34 9.55 10.76 -5.32
C GLU A 34 9.41 11.58 -4.04
N SER A 35 8.20 11.66 -3.53
CA SER A 35 7.87 12.11 -2.18
C SER A 35 7.14 11.00 -1.44
N VAL A 36 6.94 11.17 -0.13
CA VAL A 36 6.18 10.19 0.67
C VAL A 36 4.78 9.98 0.11
N ASP A 37 4.05 11.06 -0.13
CA ASP A 37 2.70 11.00 -0.68
C ASP A 37 2.67 10.43 -2.09
N HIS A 38 3.63 10.84 -2.94
CA HIS A 38 3.68 10.28 -4.29
C HIS A 38 3.96 8.78 -4.24
N LEU A 39 5.03 8.36 -3.57
CA LEU A 39 5.45 6.96 -3.53
C LEU A 39 4.37 6.03 -2.99
N LEU A 40 3.79 6.41 -1.85
CA LEU A 40 2.90 5.51 -1.11
C LEU A 40 1.44 5.58 -1.57
N PHE A 41 1.04 6.66 -2.28
CA PHE A 41 -0.37 6.87 -2.60
C PHE A 41 -0.62 7.42 -4.02
N LEU A 42 0.03 8.53 -4.42
CA LEU A 42 -0.28 9.21 -5.68
C LEU A 42 0.39 8.60 -6.91
N CYS A 43 1.43 7.79 -6.73
CA CYS A 43 2.04 7.03 -7.82
C CYS A 43 0.99 6.13 -8.49
N PRO A 44 0.87 6.11 -9.83
CA PRO A 44 -0.13 5.30 -10.53
C PRO A 44 -0.13 3.82 -10.12
N ILE A 45 1.03 3.24 -9.84
CA ILE A 45 1.15 1.86 -9.37
C ILE A 45 0.60 1.72 -7.95
N ALA A 46 1.03 2.58 -7.02
CA ALA A 46 0.54 2.58 -5.66
C ALA A 46 -0.98 2.82 -5.61
N HIS A 47 -1.46 3.81 -6.37
CA HIS A 47 -2.88 4.12 -6.49
C HIS A 47 -3.70 2.92 -6.97
N THR A 48 -3.20 2.19 -7.95
CA THR A 48 -3.87 0.98 -8.46
C THR A 48 -4.01 -0.08 -7.36
N LEU A 49 -2.97 -0.29 -6.54
CA LEU A 49 -3.01 -1.23 -5.42
C LEU A 49 -4.03 -0.81 -4.35
N TRP A 50 -4.05 0.48 -3.97
CA TRP A 50 -5.03 1.01 -3.02
C TRP A 50 -6.46 0.86 -3.53
N MET A 51 -6.72 1.26 -4.77
CA MET A 51 -8.05 1.18 -5.37
C MET A 51 -8.53 -0.26 -5.51
N TYR A 52 -7.62 -1.17 -5.83
CA TYR A 52 -7.94 -2.59 -5.88
C TYR A 52 -8.41 -3.10 -4.51
N MET A 53 -7.67 -2.79 -3.43
CA MET A 53 -8.04 -3.21 -2.08
C MET A 53 -9.36 -2.57 -1.62
N ILE A 54 -9.53 -1.27 -1.80
CA ILE A 54 -10.78 -0.58 -1.46
C ILE A 54 -11.99 -1.23 -2.15
N ARG A 55 -11.85 -1.55 -3.44
CA ARG A 55 -12.92 -2.21 -4.21
C ARG A 55 -13.16 -3.65 -3.76
N LEU A 56 -12.11 -4.35 -3.38
CA LEU A 56 -12.22 -5.73 -2.89
C LEU A 56 -13.09 -5.82 -1.64
N PHE A 57 -13.02 -4.80 -0.77
CA PHE A 57 -13.88 -4.67 0.41
C PHE A 57 -15.22 -3.97 0.13
N GLY A 58 -15.58 -3.71 -1.13
CA GLY A 58 -16.86 -3.11 -1.50
C GLY A 58 -17.01 -1.63 -1.12
N ILE A 59 -15.92 -0.94 -0.77
CA ILE A 59 -15.96 0.42 -0.27
C ILE A 59 -15.86 1.43 -1.41
N LYS A 60 -16.71 2.46 -1.35
CA LYS A 60 -16.64 3.63 -2.22
C LYS A 60 -15.91 4.73 -1.45
N CYS A 61 -14.71 5.06 -1.88
CA CYS A 61 -13.89 6.11 -1.26
C CYS A 61 -13.62 7.24 -2.26
N VAL A 62 -13.69 8.48 -1.79
CA VAL A 62 -13.19 9.64 -2.54
C VAL A 62 -11.70 9.73 -2.30
N MET A 63 -10.93 9.91 -3.38
CA MET A 63 -9.48 10.00 -3.29
C MET A 63 -9.06 11.31 -2.64
N LEU A 64 -8.20 11.19 -1.65
CA LEU A 64 -7.65 12.29 -0.86
C LEU A 64 -6.29 12.72 -1.41
N GLY A 65 -5.79 13.87 -1.00
CA GLY A 65 -4.56 14.44 -1.53
C GLY A 65 -3.27 13.91 -0.89
N SER A 66 -3.36 13.23 0.27
CA SER A 66 -2.19 12.73 1.01
C SER A 66 -2.42 11.35 1.61
N ILE A 67 -1.30 10.66 1.87
CA ILE A 67 -1.35 9.35 2.56
C ILE A 67 -1.85 9.49 3.99
N VAL A 68 -1.56 10.59 4.65
CA VAL A 68 -2.00 10.85 6.04
C VAL A 68 -3.51 11.02 6.08
N ASP A 69 -4.10 11.76 5.14
CA ASP A 69 -5.55 11.93 5.05
C ASP A 69 -6.24 10.59 4.75
N LEU A 70 -5.66 9.79 3.86
CA LEU A 70 -6.17 8.44 3.58
C LEU A 70 -6.17 7.57 4.83
N LEU A 71 -5.07 7.53 5.58
CA LEU A 71 -4.96 6.74 6.81
C LEU A 71 -5.94 7.23 7.88
N PHE A 72 -6.10 8.55 8.01
CA PHE A 72 -7.08 9.13 8.93
C PHE A 72 -8.49 8.68 8.57
N CYS A 73 -8.89 8.80 7.30
CA CYS A 73 -10.19 8.33 6.83
C CYS A 73 -10.36 6.82 6.99
N TRP A 74 -9.31 6.04 6.73
CA TRP A 74 -9.34 4.59 6.88
C TRP A 74 -9.75 4.15 8.28
N TYR A 75 -9.12 4.72 9.29
CA TYR A 75 -9.38 4.34 10.68
C TYR A 75 -10.60 5.00 11.31
N HIS A 76 -11.01 6.18 10.85
CA HIS A 76 -12.12 6.92 11.47
C HIS A 76 -13.46 6.75 10.75
N TRP A 77 -13.45 6.67 9.43
CA TRP A 77 -14.68 6.65 8.64
C TRP A 77 -14.94 5.30 8.00
N LEU A 78 -13.91 4.62 7.56
CA LEU A 78 -14.02 3.33 6.89
C LEU A 78 -13.96 2.17 7.88
N GLY A 79 -13.44 2.37 9.08
CA GLY A 79 -13.27 1.35 10.12
C GLY A 79 -14.57 0.80 10.71
N LYS A 80 -15.73 1.35 10.38
CA LYS A 80 -17.03 0.78 10.78
C LYS A 80 -17.42 -0.49 10.02
N HIS A 81 -16.69 -0.83 8.97
CA HIS A 81 -16.81 -2.09 8.25
C HIS A 81 -15.85 -3.16 8.78
N SER A 82 -15.49 -3.06 10.05
CA SER A 82 -14.44 -3.76 10.75
C SER A 82 -14.45 -5.28 10.59
N SER A 83 -13.63 -5.75 9.70
CA SER A 83 -12.91 -6.99 9.96
C SER A 83 -11.49 -6.61 10.39
N ASP A 84 -10.89 -7.34 11.31
CA ASP A 84 -9.49 -7.16 11.72
C ASP A 84 -8.54 -7.21 10.51
N ILE A 85 -8.97 -7.88 9.43
CA ILE A 85 -8.29 -7.94 8.14
C ILE A 85 -8.22 -6.56 7.47
N TRP A 86 -9.30 -5.76 7.55
CA TRP A 86 -9.34 -4.41 7.01
C TRP A 86 -8.26 -3.51 7.62
N ASP A 87 -8.04 -3.63 8.92
CA ASP A 87 -7.03 -2.84 9.64
C ASP A 87 -5.58 -3.20 9.27
N LEU A 88 -5.35 -4.40 8.74
CA LEU A 88 -4.03 -4.81 8.23
C LEU A 88 -3.67 -4.16 6.90
N VAL A 89 -4.67 -3.83 6.07
CA VAL A 89 -4.45 -3.42 4.66
C VAL A 89 -3.51 -2.22 4.52
N PRO A 90 -3.66 -1.10 5.26
CA PRO A 90 -2.78 0.06 5.09
C PRO A 90 -1.31 -0.24 5.34
N GLY A 91 -1.02 -0.88 6.49
CA GLY A 91 0.34 -1.23 6.86
C GLY A 91 1.00 -2.15 5.84
N TYR A 92 0.24 -3.12 5.39
CA TYR A 92 0.68 -4.10 4.43
C TYR A 92 0.89 -3.51 3.02
N LEU A 93 -0.03 -2.66 2.51
CA LEU A 93 0.15 -2.00 1.21
C LEU A 93 1.37 -1.08 1.21
N MET A 94 1.54 -0.28 2.25
CA MET A 94 2.71 0.59 2.38
C MET A 94 4.01 -0.21 2.42
N TRP A 95 4.02 -1.34 3.14
CA TRP A 95 5.16 -2.25 3.16
C TRP A 95 5.46 -2.84 1.78
N THR A 96 4.44 -3.29 1.05
CA THR A 96 4.58 -3.86 -0.30
C THR A 96 5.13 -2.82 -1.28
N ILE A 97 4.60 -1.61 -1.28
CA ILE A 97 5.05 -0.50 -2.13
C ILE A 97 6.50 -0.14 -1.81
N TRP A 98 6.84 -0.02 -0.52
CA TRP A 98 8.19 0.28 -0.06
C TRP A 98 9.20 -0.80 -0.44
N THR A 99 8.84 -2.06 -0.29
CA THR A 99 9.70 -3.19 -0.66
C THR A 99 9.92 -3.25 -2.18
N GLU A 100 8.88 -3.03 -2.97
CA GLU A 100 8.99 -2.97 -4.44
C GLU A 100 9.86 -1.80 -4.89
N ARG A 101 9.71 -0.63 -4.27
CA ARG A 101 10.57 0.54 -4.50
C ARG A 101 12.04 0.20 -4.25
N ASN A 102 12.34 -0.46 -3.14
CA ASN A 102 13.71 -0.81 -2.79
C ASN A 102 14.30 -1.86 -3.76
N ARG A 103 13.50 -2.84 -4.17
CA ARG A 103 13.93 -3.82 -5.19
C ARG A 103 14.31 -3.15 -6.51
N ARG A 104 13.48 -2.24 -7.00
CA ARG A 104 13.78 -1.49 -8.23
C ARG A 104 14.99 -0.59 -8.09
N SER A 105 15.18 0.01 -6.91
CA SER A 105 16.29 0.95 -6.67
C SER A 105 17.64 0.27 -6.46
N PHE A 106 17.67 -0.94 -5.88
CA PHE A 106 18.92 -1.56 -5.43
C PHE A 106 19.23 -2.89 -6.11
N GLU A 107 18.22 -3.57 -6.62
CA GLU A 107 18.36 -4.90 -7.24
C GLU A 107 18.13 -4.87 -8.76
N ASP A 108 17.69 -3.71 -9.28
CA ASP A 108 17.29 -3.54 -10.70
C ASP A 108 16.23 -4.55 -11.16
N GLU A 109 15.40 -5.01 -10.21
CA GLU A 109 14.31 -5.95 -10.43
C GLU A 109 12.98 -5.31 -10.05
N GLY A 110 11.94 -5.57 -10.85
CA GLY A 110 10.60 -5.05 -10.58
C GLY A 110 9.51 -6.05 -10.95
N LYS A 111 8.43 -6.02 -10.17
CA LYS A 111 7.20 -6.76 -10.50
C LYS A 111 6.29 -5.92 -11.38
N THR A 112 5.57 -6.57 -12.28
CA THR A 112 4.45 -5.94 -12.99
C THR A 112 3.31 -5.63 -12.01
N VAL A 113 2.39 -4.74 -12.40
CA VAL A 113 1.21 -4.42 -11.58
C VAL A 113 0.39 -5.68 -11.28
N VAL A 114 0.23 -6.57 -12.25
CA VAL A 114 -0.50 -7.84 -12.08
C VAL A 114 0.18 -8.71 -11.02
N GLN A 115 1.49 -8.87 -11.11
CA GLN A 115 2.27 -9.63 -10.12
C GLN A 115 2.20 -9.00 -8.72
N LEU A 116 2.16 -7.66 -8.64
CA LEU A 116 1.97 -6.96 -7.36
C LEU A 116 0.59 -7.21 -6.79
N LEU A 117 -0.46 -7.17 -7.59
CA LEU A 117 -1.82 -7.47 -7.15
C LEU A 117 -1.95 -8.91 -6.63
N GLU A 118 -1.41 -9.87 -7.35
CA GLU A 118 -1.38 -11.28 -6.91
C GLU A 118 -0.59 -11.45 -5.61
N PHE A 119 0.56 -10.80 -5.52
CA PHE A 119 1.36 -10.79 -4.30
C PHE A 119 0.58 -10.19 -3.12
N CYS A 120 -0.13 -9.09 -3.37
CA CYS A 120 -0.99 -8.45 -2.38
C CYS A 120 -2.08 -9.40 -1.86
N GLN A 121 -2.78 -10.09 -2.71
CA GLN A 121 -3.84 -11.02 -2.31
C GLN A 121 -3.30 -12.17 -1.46
N ARG A 122 -2.21 -12.78 -1.89
CA ARG A 122 -1.59 -13.93 -1.20
C ARG A 122 -1.09 -13.54 0.17
N THR A 123 -0.33 -12.44 0.25
CA THR A 123 0.26 -12.00 1.51
C THR A 123 -0.81 -11.55 2.51
N LEU A 124 -1.87 -10.87 2.06
CA LEU A 124 -2.99 -10.51 2.94
C LEU A 124 -3.69 -11.75 3.50
N SER A 125 -3.90 -12.77 2.66
CA SER A 125 -4.45 -14.07 3.09
C SER A 125 -3.54 -14.75 4.12
N ASP A 126 -2.22 -14.76 3.88
CA ASP A 126 -1.25 -15.38 4.79
C ASP A 126 -1.18 -14.64 6.14
N TRP A 127 -1.17 -13.31 6.13
CA TRP A 127 -1.20 -12.52 7.35
C TRP A 127 -2.51 -12.72 8.12
N SER A 128 -3.64 -12.75 7.43
CA SER A 128 -4.95 -12.98 8.06
C SER A 128 -5.00 -14.33 8.77
N ARG A 129 -4.43 -15.35 8.18
CA ARG A 129 -4.31 -16.69 8.81
C ARG A 129 -3.33 -16.66 9.99
N TYR A 130 -2.19 -16.03 9.84
CA TYR A 130 -1.18 -15.92 10.89
C TYR A 130 -1.73 -15.24 12.16
N TRP A 131 -2.53 -14.19 11.97
CA TRP A 131 -3.16 -13.47 13.09
C TRP A 131 -4.47 -14.09 13.56
N GLY A 132 -4.91 -15.20 12.96
CA GLY A 132 -6.15 -15.89 13.34
C GLY A 132 -7.44 -15.15 12.92
N TYR A 133 -7.36 -14.26 11.93
CA TYR A 133 -8.51 -13.51 11.43
C TYR A 133 -9.28 -14.24 10.33
N SER A 134 -8.71 -15.27 9.76
CA SER A 134 -9.32 -16.10 8.71
C SER A 134 -8.88 -17.55 8.82
N ASP A 135 -9.85 -18.46 8.74
CA ASP A 135 -9.63 -19.91 8.66
C ASP A 135 -9.71 -20.43 7.21
N SER A 136 -9.75 -19.53 6.24
CA SER A 136 -9.91 -19.89 4.82
C SER A 136 -8.76 -20.77 4.34
N SER A 137 -9.09 -21.92 3.78
CA SER A 137 -8.11 -22.90 3.30
C SER A 137 -7.49 -22.53 1.97
N THR A 138 -8.22 -21.76 1.15
CA THR A 138 -7.79 -21.30 -0.17
C THR A 138 -7.86 -19.79 -0.30
N LEU A 139 -7.08 -19.25 -1.25
CA LEU A 139 -7.13 -17.83 -1.59
C LEU A 139 -8.52 -17.41 -2.09
N LEU A 140 -9.19 -18.26 -2.86
CA LEU A 140 -10.53 -17.98 -3.38
C LEU A 140 -11.56 -17.88 -2.25
N ASP A 141 -11.51 -18.79 -1.29
CA ASP A 141 -12.39 -18.75 -0.11
C ASP A 141 -12.15 -17.49 0.70
N PHE A 142 -10.87 -17.12 0.89
CA PHE A 142 -10.48 -15.87 1.55
C PHE A 142 -11.04 -14.65 0.84
N LEU A 143 -10.82 -14.53 -0.48
CA LEU A 143 -11.30 -13.39 -1.26
C LEU A 143 -12.84 -13.30 -1.28
N SER A 144 -13.52 -14.43 -1.24
CA SER A 144 -14.98 -14.47 -1.13
C SER A 144 -15.46 -14.00 0.24
N SER A 145 -14.74 -14.32 1.30
CA SER A 145 -15.10 -13.96 2.68
C SER A 145 -14.97 -12.47 2.98
N ILE A 146 -14.05 -11.77 2.31
CA ILE A 146 -13.83 -10.33 2.51
C ILE A 146 -14.66 -9.44 1.57
N ARG A 147 -15.24 -10.01 0.51
CA ARG A 147 -16.17 -9.26 -0.34
C ARG A 147 -17.45 -8.97 0.44
N ILE A 148 -17.73 -7.69 0.60
CA ILE A 148 -19.01 -7.20 1.11
C ILE A 148 -19.87 -6.95 -0.13
N ASP A 149 -21.00 -7.69 -0.27
CA ASP A 149 -21.99 -7.48 -1.31
C ASP A 149 -22.70 -6.12 -1.17
#